data_553269caf0cf98231ee80adf019a6db3
#
_entry.id   553269caf0cf98231ee80adf019a6db3
#
_cell.length_a   1.000
_cell.length_b   1.000
_cell.length_c   1.000
_cell.angle_alpha   90.00
_cell.angle_beta   90.00
_cell.angle_gamma   90.00
#
_symmetry.space_group_name_H-M   'P 1'
#
loop_
_entity.id
_entity.type
_entity.pdbx_description
1 polymer ?
#
loop_
_entity_poly.entity_id
_entity_poly.type
_entity_poly.pdbx_seq_one_letter_code
_entity_poly.pdbx_strand_id
1 'polypeptide(L)'
;MAVLFTHAVASFEPSASSVLLWTRLGEATSSVTWVVALDPHLDVVVARGTSAADAASDFTVVVEVGDLEAATSYWYRFSAGGVHSPVGRTRTLPLGPVDRFRLGTVCCAHFAEAPLGVYRALAEREVDLVLHLGDYIYEEAGPHGPRRHEPSHEAVTLDDYRRRLAQVRADPDAQALHLRHPMVAIWDDHDFCDNAWSGGAKRHDPSEHGPWSDRVASAARARQEWLPVRRRDNARPLETWRSAAIGDLAELILLDTRLVGRDRQAGDDGAKLLDDPHRSLLGDEQRSWLAEGLADTSRTWAIVASGVVVNELELHWPRPLRWMSGLAPSGYAILDGRVMHDDQWDGYPAERNWLIRRMRERADAGGRTVLLSGDVHSSWAFAGPIDALDRQAVAVEFTTPAVSSAAMGRARYPGLWRLLDREADRMNHVAWCDVTNRGYAIVEITPRHVSSHWWFVHPYDEDPATEAELAAGFTTARDEWPPHLEVDTRRGADPDRPGLPTGLPARPADLGRLRRRRRIRIGAKAFGTAVGAIAMLSVVVASIGHLARRCRRR
;
A
#
# COMPACT_ATOMS: atom_id res chain seq x y z
N MET A 1 2.62 -10.37 35.56
CA MET A 1 3.78 -10.67 34.73
C MET A 1 3.70 -9.78 33.51
N ALA A 2 4.75 -9.04 33.19
CA ALA A 2 4.80 -8.27 31.95
C ALA A 2 4.74 -9.24 30.76
N VAL A 3 3.92 -8.94 29.75
CA VAL A 3 3.83 -9.75 28.54
C VAL A 3 5.09 -9.49 27.75
N LEU A 4 6.01 -10.46 27.67
CA LEU A 4 7.33 -10.29 27.06
C LEU A 4 7.24 -10.05 25.53
N PHE A 5 6.27 -10.70 24.85
CA PHE A 5 6.05 -10.63 23.41
C PHE A 5 4.82 -9.78 23.04
N THR A 6 4.88 -8.48 23.36
CA THR A 6 3.72 -7.55 23.20
C THR A 6 3.29 -7.31 21.76
N HIS A 7 4.15 -7.58 20.79
CA HIS A 7 3.93 -7.37 19.35
C HIS A 7 3.84 -8.68 18.57
N ALA A 8 3.61 -9.80 19.29
CA ALA A 8 3.54 -11.14 18.73
C ALA A 8 4.78 -11.49 17.86
N VAL A 9 4.58 -12.20 16.77
CA VAL A 9 5.63 -12.59 15.82
C VAL A 9 5.18 -12.28 14.39
N ALA A 10 6.13 -12.25 13.47
CA ALA A 10 5.88 -12.08 12.04
C ALA A 10 6.90 -12.83 11.20
N SER A 11 6.58 -13.04 9.93
CA SER A 11 7.53 -13.53 8.95
C SER A 11 7.52 -12.65 7.69
N PHE A 12 8.70 -12.46 7.13
CA PHE A 12 8.94 -11.55 6.01
C PHE A 12 9.81 -12.19 4.95
N GLU A 13 9.74 -11.64 3.73
CA GLU A 13 10.68 -11.90 2.65
C GLU A 13 10.92 -13.40 2.39
N PRO A 14 9.87 -14.22 2.20
CA PRO A 14 10.09 -15.61 1.88
C PRO A 14 10.81 -15.75 0.54
N SER A 15 11.73 -16.72 0.47
CA SER A 15 12.27 -17.27 -0.77
C SER A 15 11.83 -18.72 -0.94
N ALA A 16 12.31 -19.41 -1.96
CA ALA A 16 12.03 -20.84 -2.10
C ALA A 16 12.66 -21.69 -1.00
N SER A 17 13.69 -21.20 -0.31
CA SER A 17 14.43 -21.98 0.69
C SER A 17 14.68 -21.26 2.01
N SER A 18 14.13 -20.05 2.22
CA SER A 18 14.37 -19.30 3.45
C SER A 18 13.28 -18.27 3.75
N VAL A 19 13.25 -17.81 4.99
CA VAL A 19 12.32 -16.77 5.47
C VAL A 19 12.97 -15.94 6.57
N LEU A 20 12.59 -14.66 6.70
CA LEU A 20 12.95 -13.83 7.85
C LEU A 20 11.85 -13.98 8.90
N LEU A 21 12.19 -14.47 10.09
CA LEU A 21 11.31 -14.50 11.25
C LEU A 21 11.59 -13.30 12.14
N TRP A 22 10.56 -12.72 12.73
CA TRP A 22 10.63 -11.52 13.51
C TRP A 22 9.85 -11.62 14.83
N THR A 23 10.40 -11.03 15.87
CA THR A 23 9.68 -10.69 17.11
C THR A 23 10.30 -9.46 17.78
N ARG A 24 9.64 -8.94 18.82
CA ARG A 24 10.16 -7.88 19.69
C ARG A 24 9.90 -8.21 21.14
N LEU A 25 10.90 -7.98 21.97
CA LEU A 25 10.82 -8.16 23.42
C LEU A 25 10.61 -6.81 24.13
N GLY A 26 10.16 -6.87 25.38
CA GLY A 26 10.00 -5.68 26.22
C GLY A 26 11.33 -5.17 26.81
N GLU A 27 12.38 -6.01 26.78
CA GLU A 27 13.67 -5.73 27.40
C GLU A 27 14.82 -6.46 26.68
N ALA A 28 16.05 -6.03 26.94
CA ALA A 28 17.24 -6.69 26.41
C ALA A 28 17.41 -8.09 27.01
N THR A 29 17.77 -9.05 26.17
CA THR A 29 18.13 -10.41 26.60
C THR A 29 19.14 -11.02 25.63
N SER A 30 20.10 -11.77 26.17
CA SER A 30 21.11 -12.48 25.40
C SER A 30 20.62 -13.84 24.85
N SER A 31 19.46 -14.30 25.28
CA SER A 31 18.98 -15.64 24.91
C SER A 31 17.50 -15.62 24.52
N VAL A 32 17.25 -15.44 23.23
CA VAL A 32 15.95 -15.64 22.59
C VAL A 32 16.05 -16.88 21.74
N THR A 33 15.43 -17.97 22.16
CA THR A 33 15.39 -19.21 21.38
C THR A 33 14.24 -19.16 20.39
N TRP A 34 14.43 -19.82 19.24
CA TRP A 34 13.38 -19.96 18.24
C TRP A 34 13.35 -21.37 17.68
N VAL A 35 12.16 -21.80 17.26
CA VAL A 35 11.93 -23.10 16.61
C VAL A 35 11.05 -22.91 15.39
N VAL A 36 11.29 -23.75 14.37
CA VAL A 36 10.47 -23.86 13.16
C VAL A 36 10.09 -25.33 12.96
N ALA A 37 8.83 -25.60 12.67
CA ALA A 37 8.27 -26.94 12.54
C ALA A 37 7.29 -27.06 11.37
N LEU A 38 6.98 -28.30 10.99
CA LEU A 38 6.01 -28.64 9.92
C LEU A 38 4.55 -28.68 10.42
N ASP A 39 4.32 -28.49 11.71
CA ASP A 39 2.99 -28.56 12.32
C ASP A 39 2.76 -27.48 13.37
N PRO A 40 1.50 -27.11 13.64
CA PRO A 40 1.16 -26.03 14.59
C PRO A 40 1.46 -26.37 16.07
N HIS A 41 1.67 -27.64 16.41
CA HIS A 41 2.02 -28.08 17.76
C HIS A 41 3.53 -28.00 18.01
N LEU A 42 4.31 -27.80 16.93
CA LEU A 42 5.77 -27.75 16.90
C LEU A 42 6.42 -29.10 17.28
N ASP A 43 5.76 -30.21 16.92
CA ASP A 43 6.24 -31.55 17.20
C ASP A 43 7.31 -31.99 16.18
N VAL A 44 7.17 -31.61 14.91
CA VAL A 44 8.12 -31.94 13.82
C VAL A 44 9.04 -30.75 13.56
N VAL A 45 10.02 -30.56 14.44
CA VAL A 45 10.98 -29.43 14.34
C VAL A 45 11.95 -29.65 13.21
N VAL A 46 12.06 -28.68 12.30
CA VAL A 46 13.00 -28.68 11.15
C VAL A 46 14.19 -27.74 11.38
N ALA A 47 14.00 -26.65 12.14
CA ALA A 47 15.08 -25.71 12.46
C ALA A 47 14.89 -25.11 13.86
N ARG A 48 16.00 -24.77 14.51
CA ARG A 48 16.03 -24.07 15.81
C ARG A 48 17.34 -23.32 15.99
N GLY A 49 17.29 -22.32 16.84
CA GLY A 49 18.50 -21.56 17.15
C GLY A 49 18.27 -20.58 18.30
N THR A 50 19.26 -19.72 18.47
CA THR A 50 19.29 -18.70 19.53
C THR A 50 19.72 -17.37 18.92
N SER A 51 19.14 -16.29 19.40
CA SER A 51 19.46 -14.92 19.05
C SER A 51 19.45 -14.04 20.30
N ALA A 52 19.70 -12.75 20.15
CA ALA A 52 19.62 -11.77 21.22
C ALA A 52 18.71 -10.61 20.84
N ALA A 53 18.11 -9.98 21.84
CA ALA A 53 17.40 -8.71 21.71
C ALA A 53 18.20 -7.61 22.40
N ASP A 54 18.37 -6.47 21.75
CA ASP A 54 19.23 -5.39 22.20
C ASP A 54 18.55 -4.03 21.97
N ALA A 55 18.84 -3.09 22.87
CA ALA A 55 18.25 -1.75 22.84
C ALA A 55 18.63 -0.96 21.59
N ALA A 56 19.79 -1.23 20.99
CA ALA A 56 20.22 -0.55 19.77
C ALA A 56 19.30 -0.84 18.58
N SER A 57 18.63 -2.01 18.56
CA SER A 57 17.63 -2.42 17.57
C SER A 57 16.20 -2.38 18.10
N ASP A 58 15.91 -1.54 19.10
CA ASP A 58 14.58 -1.46 19.74
C ASP A 58 14.06 -2.82 20.26
N PHE A 59 14.97 -3.68 20.73
CA PHE A 59 14.68 -5.04 21.19
C PHE A 59 14.02 -5.96 20.16
N THR A 60 14.08 -5.60 18.87
CA THR A 60 13.63 -6.47 17.79
C THR A 60 14.64 -7.59 17.55
N VAL A 61 14.13 -8.74 17.16
CA VAL A 61 14.90 -9.93 16.80
C VAL A 61 14.49 -10.32 15.38
N VAL A 62 15.44 -10.32 14.47
CA VAL A 62 15.27 -10.81 13.10
C VAL A 62 16.18 -12.00 12.90
N VAL A 63 15.60 -13.11 12.46
CA VAL A 63 16.35 -14.35 12.21
C VAL A 63 16.06 -14.81 10.78
N GLU A 64 17.12 -15.00 10.01
CA GLU A 64 17.01 -15.69 8.74
C GLU A 64 17.09 -17.20 8.96
N VAL A 65 16.03 -17.91 8.56
CA VAL A 65 15.98 -19.38 8.58
C VAL A 65 16.08 -19.88 7.15
N GLY A 66 17.16 -20.58 6.86
CA GLY A 66 17.44 -21.21 5.56
C GLY A 66 17.20 -22.72 5.55
N ASP A 67 17.58 -23.35 4.45
CA ASP A 67 17.46 -24.78 4.21
C ASP A 67 16.05 -25.34 4.37
N LEU A 68 15.04 -24.49 4.03
CA LEU A 68 13.64 -24.86 4.02
C LEU A 68 13.22 -25.42 2.66
N GLU A 69 12.22 -26.32 2.66
CA GLU A 69 11.62 -26.82 1.43
C GLU A 69 10.73 -25.78 0.77
N ALA A 70 10.73 -25.74 -0.57
CA ALA A 70 9.91 -24.84 -1.36
C ALA A 70 8.41 -25.16 -1.23
N ALA A 71 7.55 -24.16 -1.45
CA ALA A 71 6.08 -24.25 -1.40
C ALA A 71 5.53 -24.86 -0.10
N THR A 72 6.27 -24.80 1.00
CA THR A 72 5.96 -25.50 2.25
C THR A 72 5.54 -24.52 3.35
N SER A 73 4.48 -24.87 4.07
CA SER A 73 4.02 -24.13 5.23
C SER A 73 4.77 -24.58 6.48
N TYR A 74 5.18 -23.62 7.28
CA TYR A 74 5.87 -23.83 8.55
C TYR A 74 5.20 -23.06 9.67
N TRP A 75 5.35 -23.57 10.90
CA TRP A 75 4.94 -22.89 12.13
C TRP A 75 6.18 -22.59 12.96
N TYR A 76 6.18 -21.44 13.62
CA TYR A 76 7.35 -21.00 14.37
C TYR A 76 6.96 -20.28 15.65
N ARG A 77 7.87 -20.30 16.62
CA ARG A 77 7.70 -19.67 17.93
C ARG A 77 9.04 -19.18 18.47
N PHE A 78 9.00 -18.04 19.13
CA PHE A 78 10.11 -17.55 19.94
C PHE A 78 9.87 -17.81 21.42
N SER A 79 10.96 -17.92 22.21
CA SER A 79 10.90 -18.12 23.65
C SER A 79 12.07 -17.40 24.33
N ALA A 80 11.81 -16.75 25.46
CA ALA A 80 12.79 -16.08 26.29
C ALA A 80 12.36 -16.10 27.76
N GLY A 81 13.28 -16.35 28.69
CA GLY A 81 12.99 -16.33 30.12
C GLY A 81 11.86 -17.29 30.54
N GLY A 82 11.66 -18.42 29.85
CA GLY A 82 10.57 -19.36 30.12
C GLY A 82 9.19 -18.92 29.60
N VAL A 83 9.09 -17.76 28.94
CA VAL A 83 7.86 -17.26 28.29
C VAL A 83 7.92 -17.59 26.79
N HIS A 84 6.78 -17.94 26.22
CA HIS A 84 6.64 -18.24 24.80
C HIS A 84 5.81 -17.16 24.08
N SER A 85 6.20 -16.86 22.86
CA SER A 85 5.36 -16.08 21.94
C SER A 85 4.15 -16.89 21.48
N PRO A 86 3.13 -16.26 20.87
CA PRO A 86 2.19 -16.99 20.02
C PRO A 86 2.92 -17.77 18.93
N VAL A 87 2.27 -18.82 18.39
CA VAL A 87 2.77 -19.57 17.24
C VAL A 87 2.38 -18.82 15.98
N GLY A 88 3.37 -18.43 15.16
CA GLY A 88 3.16 -17.86 13.83
C GLY A 88 3.19 -18.95 12.76
N ARG A 89 2.52 -18.69 11.62
CA ARG A 89 2.61 -19.50 10.40
C ARG A 89 3.37 -18.71 9.33
N THR A 90 4.18 -19.39 8.56
CA THR A 90 4.85 -18.84 7.37
C THR A 90 4.78 -19.84 6.22
N ARG A 91 5.20 -19.42 5.02
CA ARG A 91 5.28 -20.27 3.83
C ARG A 91 6.45 -19.81 2.97
N THR A 92 7.23 -20.76 2.45
CA THR A 92 8.25 -20.53 1.43
C THR A 92 7.63 -20.36 0.06
N LEU A 93 8.29 -19.61 -0.83
CA LEU A 93 7.89 -19.49 -2.22
C LEU A 93 8.07 -20.81 -2.97
N PRO A 94 7.29 -21.04 -4.02
CA PRO A 94 7.44 -22.23 -4.85
C PRO A 94 8.72 -22.17 -5.72
N LEU A 95 9.18 -23.34 -6.13
CA LEU A 95 10.25 -23.54 -7.10
C LEU A 95 9.75 -24.48 -8.21
N GLY A 96 10.08 -24.18 -9.48
CA GLY A 96 9.61 -24.95 -10.65
C GLY A 96 8.13 -24.68 -11.00
N PRO A 97 7.41 -25.65 -11.57
CA PRO A 97 6.04 -25.47 -12.05
C PRO A 97 5.05 -25.09 -10.94
N VAL A 98 4.24 -24.07 -11.21
CA VAL A 98 3.21 -23.55 -10.29
C VAL A 98 1.89 -23.40 -11.01
N ASP A 99 0.86 -24.12 -10.55
CA ASP A 99 -0.48 -24.05 -11.14
C ASP A 99 -1.24 -22.78 -10.70
N ARG A 100 -0.97 -22.31 -9.46
CA ARG A 100 -1.67 -21.18 -8.87
C ARG A 100 -0.86 -20.56 -7.73
N PHE A 101 -0.88 -19.23 -7.66
CA PHE A 101 -0.34 -18.45 -6.54
C PHE A 101 -1.28 -17.30 -6.19
N ARG A 102 -1.50 -17.06 -4.90
CA ARG A 102 -2.39 -16.01 -4.40
C ARG A 102 -1.65 -14.96 -3.59
N LEU A 103 -1.74 -13.71 -4.04
CA LEU A 103 -1.28 -12.53 -3.30
C LEU A 103 -2.48 -11.87 -2.61
N GLY A 104 -2.40 -11.64 -1.31
CA GLY A 104 -3.27 -10.68 -0.63
C GLY A 104 -2.64 -9.31 -0.68
N THR A 105 -3.28 -8.29 -1.26
CA THR A 105 -2.72 -6.93 -1.36
C THR A 105 -3.40 -5.97 -0.42
N VAL A 106 -2.62 -5.15 0.27
CA VAL A 106 -3.06 -4.12 1.22
C VAL A 106 -2.15 -2.90 1.16
N CYS A 107 -2.67 -1.71 1.51
CA CYS A 107 -1.90 -0.47 1.62
C CYS A 107 -2.58 0.53 2.56
N CYS A 108 -1.90 1.61 2.90
CA CYS A 108 -2.49 2.82 3.51
C CYS A 108 -3.20 2.55 4.84
N ALA A 109 -2.42 2.11 5.86
CA ALA A 109 -2.90 1.73 7.18
C ALA A 109 -2.82 2.88 8.18
N HIS A 110 -3.62 3.94 7.99
CA HIS A 110 -3.65 5.12 8.86
C HIS A 110 -4.29 4.79 10.22
N PHE A 111 -3.47 4.47 11.21
CA PHE A 111 -3.90 4.02 12.54
C PHE A 111 -4.94 4.94 13.19
N ALA A 112 -4.75 6.26 13.12
CA ALA A 112 -5.62 7.19 13.80
C ALA A 112 -7.02 7.33 13.15
N GLU A 113 -7.17 7.05 11.86
CA GLU A 113 -8.42 7.27 11.15
C GLU A 113 -9.47 6.17 11.36
N ALA A 114 -9.04 4.91 11.44
CA ALA A 114 -9.96 3.79 11.68
C ALA A 114 -9.25 2.58 12.29
N PRO A 115 -9.98 1.60 12.87
CA PRO A 115 -9.47 0.28 13.22
C PRO A 115 -8.90 -0.45 11.99
N LEU A 116 -7.97 -1.39 12.23
CA LEU A 116 -7.30 -2.15 11.16
C LEU A 116 -8.05 -3.45 10.79
N GLY A 117 -9.37 -3.45 10.89
CA GLY A 117 -10.22 -4.63 10.63
C GLY A 117 -10.01 -5.30 9.27
N VAL A 118 -9.53 -4.55 8.27
CA VAL A 118 -9.14 -5.09 6.96
C VAL A 118 -8.01 -6.12 7.09
N TYR A 119 -7.03 -5.88 7.96
CA TYR A 119 -5.95 -6.85 8.21
C TYR A 119 -6.49 -8.16 8.80
N ARG A 120 -7.41 -8.08 9.76
CA ARG A 120 -8.05 -9.29 10.30
C ARG A 120 -8.85 -10.03 9.24
N ALA A 121 -9.61 -9.33 8.41
CA ALA A 121 -10.38 -9.93 7.33
C ALA A 121 -9.49 -10.67 6.33
N LEU A 122 -8.34 -10.10 5.96
CA LEU A 122 -7.37 -10.77 5.10
C LEU A 122 -6.66 -11.92 5.81
N ALA A 123 -6.40 -11.81 7.12
CA ALA A 123 -5.78 -12.89 7.90
C ALA A 123 -6.59 -14.21 7.86
N GLU A 124 -7.90 -14.12 7.69
CA GLU A 124 -8.79 -15.28 7.56
C GLU A 124 -8.88 -15.85 6.14
N ARG A 125 -8.25 -15.21 5.16
CA ARG A 125 -8.22 -15.71 3.78
C ARG A 125 -7.01 -16.62 3.54
N GLU A 126 -7.16 -17.58 2.64
CA GLU A 126 -6.03 -18.40 2.22
C GLU A 126 -5.27 -17.70 1.09
N VAL A 127 -4.16 -17.09 1.45
CA VAL A 127 -3.20 -16.48 0.51
C VAL A 127 -1.81 -17.04 0.78
N ASP A 128 -0.99 -17.11 -0.26
CA ASP A 128 0.38 -17.63 -0.17
C ASP A 128 1.34 -16.58 0.38
N LEU A 129 1.07 -15.30 0.07
CA LEU A 129 1.90 -14.15 0.44
C LEU A 129 1.03 -12.91 0.58
N VAL A 130 1.33 -12.06 1.55
CA VAL A 130 0.77 -10.71 1.64
C VAL A 130 1.76 -9.72 1.04
N LEU A 131 1.29 -8.89 0.12
CA LEU A 131 2.01 -7.76 -0.45
C LEU A 131 1.44 -6.47 0.14
N HIS A 132 2.26 -5.76 0.91
CA HIS A 132 1.94 -4.43 1.42
C HIS A 132 2.52 -3.36 0.50
N LEU A 133 1.66 -2.57 -0.13
CA LEU A 133 2.01 -1.61 -1.18
C LEU A 133 2.37 -0.21 -0.64
N GLY A 134 2.82 -0.13 0.61
CA GLY A 134 3.25 1.11 1.22
C GLY A 134 2.26 1.72 2.22
N ASP A 135 2.69 2.79 2.91
CA ASP A 135 1.93 3.44 3.98
C ASP A 135 1.53 2.47 5.10
N TYR A 136 2.51 1.72 5.60
CA TYR A 136 2.30 0.87 6.76
C TYR A 136 2.06 1.70 8.02
N ILE A 137 2.66 2.89 8.09
CA ILE A 137 2.44 3.90 9.14
C ILE A 137 2.10 5.24 8.48
N TYR A 138 1.68 6.21 9.30
CA TYR A 138 1.52 7.61 8.93
C TYR A 138 2.26 8.47 9.94
N GLU A 139 3.16 9.33 9.48
CA GLU A 139 4.01 10.17 10.29
C GLU A 139 3.30 11.36 10.93
N GLU A 140 2.14 11.73 10.39
CA GLU A 140 1.41 12.97 10.70
C GLU A 140 1.12 13.18 12.19
N ALA A 141 1.11 14.46 12.60
CA ALA A 141 0.70 14.90 13.92
C ALA A 141 -0.82 14.95 14.10
N GLY A 142 -1.26 14.81 15.31
CA GLY A 142 -2.59 15.23 15.75
C GLY A 142 -3.71 14.23 15.56
N PRO A 143 -4.94 14.62 15.92
CA PRO A 143 -6.09 13.74 15.84
C PRO A 143 -6.74 13.83 14.46
N HIS A 144 -6.36 12.97 13.52
CA HIS A 144 -7.06 12.86 12.24
C HIS A 144 -8.34 12.01 12.32
N GLY A 145 -8.43 11.12 13.31
CA GLY A 145 -9.51 10.15 13.46
C GLY A 145 -9.96 9.94 14.91
N PRO A 146 -10.66 8.83 15.18
CA PRO A 146 -11.16 8.49 16.52
C PRO A 146 -10.07 7.96 17.45
N ARG A 147 -8.93 7.51 16.93
CA ARG A 147 -7.76 7.05 17.68
C ARG A 147 -6.68 8.14 17.66
N ARG A 148 -5.66 8.00 18.49
CA ARG A 148 -4.53 8.93 18.56
C ARG A 148 -3.26 8.22 18.12
N HIS A 149 -2.41 8.96 17.43
CA HIS A 149 -1.06 8.51 17.15
C HIS A 149 -0.16 8.55 18.38
N GLU A 150 0.80 7.64 18.44
CA GLU A 150 1.93 7.62 19.35
C GLU A 150 3.25 7.66 18.55
N PRO A 151 4.02 8.74 18.67
CA PRO A 151 3.76 9.96 19.43
C PRO A 151 2.62 10.80 18.85
N SER A 152 2.07 11.75 19.62
CA SER A 152 0.98 12.64 19.16
C SER A 152 1.45 13.77 18.24
N HIS A 153 2.75 14.05 18.21
CA HIS A 153 3.41 14.95 17.26
C HIS A 153 3.81 14.18 15.98
N GLU A 154 4.25 14.91 14.96
CA GLU A 154 4.75 14.32 13.72
C GLU A 154 6.02 13.51 13.99
N ALA A 155 6.13 12.33 13.38
CA ALA A 155 7.31 11.49 13.51
C ALA A 155 8.47 12.07 12.68
N VAL A 156 9.60 12.33 13.35
CA VAL A 156 10.81 12.91 12.75
C VAL A 156 12.05 12.12 13.16
N THR A 157 12.12 11.74 14.44
CA THR A 157 13.28 11.03 15.00
C THR A 157 13.13 9.52 14.90
N LEU A 158 14.24 8.80 15.08
CA LEU A 158 14.24 7.33 15.12
C LEU A 158 13.27 6.79 16.17
N ASP A 159 13.22 7.41 17.37
CA ASP A 159 12.30 7.01 18.43
C ASP A 159 10.84 7.21 18.03
N ASP A 160 10.52 8.32 17.36
CA ASP A 160 9.16 8.58 16.87
C ASP A 160 8.69 7.51 15.89
N TYR A 161 9.51 7.18 14.89
CA TYR A 161 9.20 6.13 13.91
C TYR A 161 9.06 4.76 14.56
N ARG A 162 9.95 4.40 15.51
CA ARG A 162 9.85 3.15 16.28
C ARG A 162 8.53 3.09 17.05
N ARG A 163 8.14 4.16 17.73
CA ARG A 163 6.88 4.23 18.49
C ARG A 163 5.66 4.14 17.57
N ARG A 164 5.74 4.75 16.39
CA ARG A 164 4.66 4.68 15.38
C ARG A 164 4.48 3.25 14.85
N LEU A 165 5.58 2.58 14.51
CA LEU A 165 5.58 1.17 14.09
C LEU A 165 5.12 0.25 15.21
N ALA A 166 5.60 0.46 16.45
CA ALA A 166 5.16 -0.29 17.61
C ALA A 166 3.65 -0.18 17.84
N GLN A 167 3.08 1.01 17.66
CA GLN A 167 1.65 1.23 17.82
C GLN A 167 0.81 0.41 16.82
N VAL A 168 1.20 0.39 15.54
CA VAL A 168 0.52 -0.42 14.52
C VAL A 168 0.69 -1.91 14.79
N ARG A 169 1.91 -2.35 15.15
CA ARG A 169 2.23 -3.74 15.45
C ARG A 169 1.60 -4.27 16.74
N ALA A 170 1.23 -3.38 17.66
CA ALA A 170 0.47 -3.75 18.86
C ALA A 170 -1.03 -3.92 18.62
N ASP A 171 -1.55 -3.47 17.46
CA ASP A 171 -2.96 -3.62 17.11
C ASP A 171 -3.31 -5.10 16.86
N PRO A 172 -4.36 -5.64 17.51
CA PRO A 172 -4.73 -7.05 17.39
C PRO A 172 -5.04 -7.50 15.96
N ASP A 173 -5.55 -6.61 15.11
CA ASP A 173 -5.89 -6.92 13.73
C ASP A 173 -4.61 -7.02 12.87
N ALA A 174 -3.62 -6.15 13.13
CA ALA A 174 -2.30 -6.25 12.50
C ALA A 174 -1.56 -7.52 12.95
N GLN A 175 -1.61 -7.85 14.25
CA GLN A 175 -1.02 -9.10 14.76
C GLN A 175 -1.64 -10.34 14.10
N ALA A 176 -2.97 -10.36 13.88
CA ALA A 176 -3.65 -11.46 13.21
C ALA A 176 -3.07 -11.73 11.81
N LEU A 177 -2.86 -10.67 11.00
CA LEU A 177 -2.30 -10.78 9.67
C LEU A 177 -0.87 -11.34 9.70
N HIS A 178 -0.02 -10.76 10.54
CA HIS A 178 1.38 -11.16 10.65
C HIS A 178 1.61 -12.56 11.22
N LEU A 179 0.73 -13.00 12.12
CA LEU A 179 0.77 -14.36 12.65
C LEU A 179 0.40 -15.42 11.59
N ARG A 180 -0.41 -15.03 10.61
CA ARG A 180 -1.00 -15.97 9.67
C ARG A 180 -0.23 -16.11 8.36
N HIS A 181 0.32 -15.01 7.84
CA HIS A 181 0.91 -14.96 6.51
C HIS A 181 2.30 -14.32 6.49
N PRO A 182 3.23 -14.83 5.66
CA PRO A 182 4.43 -14.10 5.35
C PRO A 182 4.08 -12.82 4.59
N MET A 183 4.89 -11.78 4.78
CA MET A 183 4.68 -10.49 4.15
C MET A 183 5.91 -10.03 3.38
N VAL A 184 5.67 -9.43 2.22
CA VAL A 184 6.61 -8.58 1.49
C VAL A 184 6.03 -7.18 1.47
N ALA A 185 6.83 -6.17 1.77
CA ALA A 185 6.37 -4.79 1.82
C ALA A 185 7.30 -3.87 1.02
N ILE A 186 6.73 -3.02 0.17
CA ILE A 186 7.38 -1.80 -0.30
C ILE A 186 7.02 -0.66 0.64
N TRP A 187 7.69 0.46 0.54
CA TRP A 187 7.30 1.68 1.23
C TRP A 187 6.55 2.64 0.32
N ASP A 188 5.83 3.59 0.92
CA ASP A 188 5.34 4.76 0.23
C ASP A 188 5.68 6.03 1.04
N ASP A 189 5.14 7.19 0.69
CA ASP A 189 5.59 8.46 1.25
C ASP A 189 5.37 8.58 2.77
N HIS A 190 4.21 8.19 3.28
CA HIS A 190 3.90 8.26 4.71
C HIS A 190 4.72 7.32 5.61
N ASP A 191 5.42 6.36 5.04
CA ASP A 191 6.44 5.61 5.78
C ASP A 191 7.63 6.51 6.17
N PHE A 192 7.73 7.71 5.58
CA PHE A 192 8.71 8.76 5.82
C PHE A 192 8.07 10.12 6.08
N CYS A 193 7.45 10.74 5.06
CA CYS A 193 6.77 12.03 5.13
C CYS A 193 5.94 12.28 3.86
N ASP A 194 4.75 12.85 4.01
CA ASP A 194 3.78 13.21 2.95
C ASP A 194 4.46 13.73 1.68
N ASN A 195 4.21 13.08 0.55
CA ASN A 195 4.77 13.35 -0.77
C ASN A 195 6.30 13.40 -0.78
N ALA A 196 6.97 12.41 -0.19
CA ALA A 196 8.43 12.29 -0.17
C ALA A 196 9.04 12.13 -1.57
N TRP A 197 10.22 12.74 -1.76
CA TRP A 197 11.11 12.54 -2.91
C TRP A 197 12.57 12.45 -2.43
N SER A 198 13.52 12.20 -3.31
CA SER A 198 14.93 12.03 -2.94
C SER A 198 15.52 13.19 -2.14
N GLY A 199 15.12 14.41 -2.40
CA GLY A 199 15.66 15.63 -1.76
C GLY A 199 14.78 16.26 -0.69
N GLY A 200 13.62 15.67 -0.33
CA GLY A 200 12.71 16.27 0.65
C GLY A 200 11.32 15.64 0.69
N ALA A 201 10.38 16.35 1.31
CA ALA A 201 8.97 16.02 1.35
C ALA A 201 8.12 17.27 1.50
N LYS A 202 6.84 17.19 1.16
CA LYS A 202 5.91 18.33 1.20
C LYS A 202 5.79 19.00 2.56
N ARG A 203 5.88 18.24 3.65
CA ARG A 203 5.76 18.73 5.03
C ARG A 203 7.09 18.80 5.77
N HIS A 204 8.21 18.48 5.12
CA HIS A 204 9.51 18.57 5.75
C HIS A 204 10.08 19.99 5.67
N ASP A 205 10.23 20.63 6.82
CA ASP A 205 10.94 21.91 6.96
C ASP A 205 12.28 21.67 7.66
N PRO A 206 13.43 21.84 6.98
CA PRO A 206 14.74 21.62 7.59
C PRO A 206 15.04 22.49 8.80
N SER A 207 14.38 23.66 8.95
CA SER A 207 14.56 24.54 10.09
C SER A 207 13.88 24.02 11.38
N GLU A 208 12.83 23.22 11.23
CA GLU A 208 12.07 22.62 12.34
C GLU A 208 12.45 21.16 12.56
N HIS A 209 12.69 20.40 11.47
CA HIS A 209 12.86 18.95 11.48
C HIS A 209 14.30 18.48 11.29
N GLY A 210 15.25 19.41 11.10
CA GLY A 210 16.65 19.09 10.78
C GLY A 210 16.85 18.62 9.33
N PRO A 211 18.02 18.09 8.98
CA PRO A 211 18.32 17.63 7.63
C PRO A 211 17.37 16.51 7.16
N TRP A 212 16.92 16.56 5.91
CA TRP A 212 16.10 15.52 5.30
C TRP A 212 16.75 14.13 5.36
N SER A 213 18.06 14.07 5.12
CA SER A 213 18.85 12.82 5.18
C SER A 213 18.73 12.12 6.53
N ASP A 214 18.70 12.87 7.63
CA ASP A 214 18.63 12.32 8.99
C ASP A 214 17.24 11.75 9.29
N ARG A 215 16.19 12.43 8.81
CA ARG A 215 14.82 11.94 8.89
C ARG A 215 14.65 10.64 8.10
N VAL A 216 15.13 10.61 6.85
CA VAL A 216 15.09 9.41 6.00
C VAL A 216 15.86 8.26 6.63
N ALA A 217 17.07 8.51 7.14
CA ALA A 217 17.87 7.49 7.81
C ALA A 217 17.16 6.93 9.05
N SER A 218 16.51 7.80 9.84
CA SER A 218 15.72 7.43 11.02
C SER A 218 14.53 6.53 10.66
N ALA A 219 13.73 6.93 9.68
CA ALA A 219 12.57 6.16 9.23
C ALA A 219 12.98 4.82 8.59
N ALA A 220 13.97 4.83 7.70
CA ALA A 220 14.47 3.62 7.05
C ALA A 220 15.06 2.62 8.06
N ARG A 221 15.76 3.11 9.09
CA ARG A 221 16.27 2.27 10.16
C ARG A 221 15.16 1.66 10.99
N ALA A 222 14.20 2.47 11.47
CA ALA A 222 13.06 1.97 12.22
C ALA A 222 12.28 0.93 11.42
N ARG A 223 12.05 1.21 10.14
CA ARG A 223 11.37 0.28 9.25
C ARG A 223 12.13 -1.04 9.09
N GLN A 224 13.45 -1.02 8.92
CA GLN A 224 14.24 -2.25 8.83
C GLN A 224 14.20 -3.08 10.13
N GLU A 225 14.10 -2.44 11.28
CA GLU A 225 13.95 -3.11 12.56
C GLU A 225 12.57 -3.77 12.73
N TRP A 226 11.49 -3.16 12.18
CA TRP A 226 10.11 -3.58 12.40
C TRP A 226 9.45 -4.31 11.23
N LEU A 227 9.88 -4.01 9.99
CA LEU A 227 9.45 -4.60 8.73
C LEU A 227 10.70 -4.95 7.90
N PRO A 228 11.48 -5.95 8.33
CA PRO A 228 12.76 -6.25 7.69
C PRO A 228 12.57 -6.63 6.22
N VAL A 229 13.44 -6.11 5.37
CA VAL A 229 13.53 -6.45 3.95
C VAL A 229 14.89 -7.05 3.63
N ARG A 230 14.93 -7.94 2.63
CA ARG A 230 16.20 -8.41 2.05
C ARG A 230 16.77 -7.31 1.19
N ARG A 231 17.91 -6.77 1.58
CA ARG A 231 18.61 -5.73 0.83
C ARG A 231 19.50 -6.35 -0.23
N ARG A 232 19.61 -5.68 -1.37
CA ARG A 232 20.56 -6.03 -2.42
C ARG A 232 22.00 -5.78 -1.95
N ASP A 233 22.21 -4.65 -1.25
CA ASP A 233 23.47 -4.25 -0.67
C ASP A 233 23.23 -3.61 0.71
N ASN A 234 23.83 -4.15 1.74
CA ASN A 234 23.74 -3.62 3.10
C ASN A 234 24.42 -2.25 3.27
N ALA A 235 25.36 -1.88 2.38
CA ALA A 235 26.00 -0.57 2.38
C ALA A 235 25.08 0.53 1.83
N ARG A 236 24.00 0.15 1.13
CA ARG A 236 23.03 1.06 0.49
C ARG A 236 21.62 0.84 1.07
N PRO A 237 21.35 1.32 2.30
CA PRO A 237 20.16 0.95 3.07
C PRO A 237 18.83 1.44 2.48
N LEU A 238 18.85 2.40 1.55
CA LEU A 238 17.67 2.91 0.88
C LEU A 238 17.34 2.15 -0.41
N GLU A 239 18.25 1.29 -0.91
CA GLU A 239 17.98 0.48 -2.10
C GLU A 239 17.17 -0.76 -1.74
N THR A 240 15.86 -0.61 -1.74
CA THR A 240 14.94 -1.67 -1.34
C THR A 240 14.19 -2.30 -2.52
N TRP A 241 14.37 -1.78 -3.73
CA TRP A 241 13.81 -2.44 -4.92
C TRP A 241 14.46 -3.79 -5.16
N ARG A 242 13.63 -4.76 -5.43
CA ARG A 242 14.02 -6.17 -5.51
C ARG A 242 12.97 -6.99 -6.24
N SER A 243 13.29 -8.25 -6.52
CA SER A 243 12.30 -9.17 -7.05
C SER A 243 12.28 -10.49 -6.29
N ALA A 244 11.19 -11.22 -6.45
CA ALA A 244 10.98 -12.54 -5.91
C ALA A 244 10.36 -13.46 -6.96
N ALA A 245 11.01 -14.60 -7.20
CA ALA A 245 10.52 -15.61 -8.13
C ALA A 245 9.37 -16.42 -7.53
N ILE A 246 8.25 -16.51 -8.24
CA ILE A 246 7.13 -17.41 -7.93
C ILE A 246 7.23 -18.61 -8.86
N GLY A 247 8.14 -19.51 -8.57
CA GLY A 247 8.48 -20.64 -9.44
C GLY A 247 8.82 -20.20 -10.87
N ASP A 248 8.27 -20.92 -11.84
CA ASP A 248 8.32 -20.56 -13.27
C ASP A 248 7.11 -19.70 -13.72
N LEU A 249 6.18 -19.43 -12.81
CA LEU A 249 4.91 -18.75 -13.09
C LEU A 249 5.07 -17.24 -13.26
N ALA A 250 5.71 -16.59 -12.30
CA ALA A 250 5.78 -15.12 -12.27
C ALA A 250 7.06 -14.60 -11.60
N GLU A 251 7.48 -13.40 -12.00
CA GLU A 251 8.43 -12.57 -11.26
C GLU A 251 7.65 -11.46 -10.57
N LEU A 252 7.72 -11.41 -9.23
CA LEU A 252 7.20 -10.29 -8.44
C LEU A 252 8.30 -9.23 -8.34
N ILE A 253 8.10 -8.09 -8.99
CA ILE A 253 9.03 -6.96 -9.07
C ILE A 253 8.54 -5.86 -8.14
N LEU A 254 9.35 -5.47 -7.17
CA LEU A 254 9.02 -4.53 -6.10
C LEU A 254 9.80 -3.23 -6.31
N LEU A 255 9.10 -2.13 -6.57
CA LEU A 255 9.72 -0.83 -6.85
C LEU A 255 9.85 0.05 -5.59
N ASP A 256 10.85 0.92 -5.60
CA ASP A 256 10.89 2.15 -4.81
C ASP A 256 10.44 3.31 -5.69
N THR A 257 9.32 3.92 -5.35
CA THR A 257 8.75 5.04 -6.11
C THR A 257 8.85 6.36 -5.32
N ARG A 258 9.67 6.43 -4.25
CA ARG A 258 9.70 7.59 -3.35
C ARG A 258 11.08 8.18 -3.11
N LEU A 259 12.07 7.39 -2.76
CA LEU A 259 13.30 7.94 -2.21
C LEU A 259 14.47 7.93 -3.19
N VAL A 260 14.74 6.82 -3.83
CA VAL A 260 15.96 6.70 -4.63
C VAL A 260 15.71 7.16 -6.06
N GLY A 261 16.22 8.35 -6.37
CA GLY A 261 16.19 8.91 -7.72
C GLY A 261 14.89 9.62 -8.11
N ARG A 262 13.90 9.71 -7.20
CA ARG A 262 12.66 10.44 -7.48
C ARG A 262 12.89 11.96 -7.42
N ASP A 263 12.54 12.65 -8.50
CA ASP A 263 12.45 14.10 -8.53
C ASP A 263 11.22 14.61 -7.76
N ARG A 264 11.29 15.87 -7.32
CA ARG A 264 10.15 16.54 -6.68
C ARG A 264 8.95 16.56 -7.62
N GLN A 265 7.74 16.44 -7.05
CA GLN A 265 6.47 16.59 -7.77
C GLN A 265 6.42 17.94 -8.51
N ALA A 266 5.70 17.97 -9.65
CA ALA A 266 5.68 19.14 -10.53
C ALA A 266 5.08 20.39 -9.86
N GLY A 267 4.08 20.25 -9.01
CA GLY A 267 3.48 21.36 -8.25
C GLY A 267 2.96 22.48 -9.14
N ASP A 268 3.02 23.71 -8.61
CA ASP A 268 2.54 24.91 -9.31
C ASP A 268 3.44 25.34 -10.50
N ASP A 269 4.70 24.88 -10.54
CA ASP A 269 5.64 25.12 -11.66
C ASP A 269 5.40 24.19 -12.85
N GLY A 270 4.39 23.39 -12.79
CA GLY A 270 4.02 22.16 -13.39
C GLY A 270 4.27 21.95 -14.89
N ALA A 271 3.76 22.80 -15.76
CA ALA A 271 3.74 22.49 -17.19
C ALA A 271 5.15 22.31 -17.79
N LYS A 272 6.12 23.16 -17.39
CA LYS A 272 7.50 23.06 -17.89
C LYS A 272 8.23 21.84 -17.35
N LEU A 273 7.93 21.44 -16.10
CA LEU A 273 8.55 20.27 -15.50
C LEU A 273 8.02 18.96 -16.08
N LEU A 274 6.74 18.90 -16.48
CA LEU A 274 6.17 17.71 -17.12
C LEU A 274 6.80 17.43 -18.50
N ASP A 275 7.20 18.47 -19.23
CA ASP A 275 7.83 18.34 -20.53
C ASP A 275 9.32 18.00 -20.45
N ASP A 276 9.92 18.02 -19.26
CA ASP A 276 11.34 17.66 -19.07
C ASP A 276 11.55 16.15 -19.23
N PRO A 277 12.26 15.72 -20.29
CA PRO A 277 12.50 14.29 -20.54
C PRO A 277 13.44 13.63 -19.53
N HIS A 278 14.13 14.41 -18.71
CA HIS A 278 15.08 13.92 -17.70
C HIS A 278 14.44 13.73 -16.31
N ARG A 279 13.18 14.14 -16.14
CA ARG A 279 12.49 13.87 -14.87
C ARG A 279 12.39 12.40 -14.60
N SER A 280 12.75 12.02 -13.38
CA SER A 280 12.79 10.64 -12.95
C SER A 280 11.91 10.38 -11.74
N LEU A 281 11.32 9.20 -11.70
CA LEU A 281 10.61 8.63 -10.56
C LEU A 281 11.41 7.48 -9.93
N LEU A 282 12.17 6.74 -10.74
CA LEU A 282 12.90 5.54 -10.31
C LEU A 282 14.42 5.77 -10.14
N GLY A 283 14.97 6.79 -10.80
CA GLY A 283 16.42 6.93 -10.94
C GLY A 283 17.03 5.94 -11.94
N ASP A 284 18.25 6.22 -12.36
CA ASP A 284 18.90 5.47 -13.47
C ASP A 284 19.20 4.01 -13.11
N GLU A 285 19.62 3.73 -11.88
CA GLU A 285 19.99 2.37 -11.47
C GLU A 285 18.77 1.46 -11.39
N GLN A 286 17.71 1.89 -10.70
CA GLN A 286 16.49 1.11 -10.60
C GLN A 286 15.82 0.96 -11.97
N ARG A 287 15.84 2.01 -12.79
CA ARG A 287 15.32 1.97 -14.15
C ARG A 287 16.04 0.94 -15.01
N SER A 288 17.38 0.88 -14.95
CA SER A 288 18.17 -0.11 -15.68
C SER A 288 17.88 -1.54 -15.19
N TRP A 289 17.83 -1.74 -13.88
CA TRP A 289 17.47 -3.01 -13.29
C TRP A 289 16.04 -3.46 -13.66
N LEU A 290 15.06 -2.55 -13.67
CA LEU A 290 13.70 -2.85 -14.09
C LEU A 290 13.64 -3.23 -15.58
N ALA A 291 14.42 -2.55 -16.43
CA ALA A 291 14.51 -2.89 -17.86
C ALA A 291 15.00 -4.33 -18.08
N GLU A 292 16.03 -4.75 -17.33
CA GLU A 292 16.55 -6.12 -17.38
C GLU A 292 15.49 -7.13 -16.90
N GLY A 293 14.81 -6.84 -15.79
CA GLY A 293 13.75 -7.70 -15.26
C GLY A 293 12.53 -7.83 -16.19
N LEU A 294 12.15 -6.75 -16.88
CA LEU A 294 11.08 -6.78 -17.86
C LEU A 294 11.49 -7.46 -19.20
N ALA A 295 12.76 -7.43 -19.55
CA ALA A 295 13.28 -8.13 -20.74
C ALA A 295 13.35 -9.66 -20.54
N ASP A 296 13.45 -10.12 -19.28
CA ASP A 296 13.43 -11.56 -18.97
C ASP A 296 12.01 -12.12 -19.11
N THR A 297 11.77 -12.93 -20.14
CA THR A 297 10.50 -13.62 -20.41
C THR A 297 10.54 -15.10 -20.03
N SER A 298 11.52 -15.53 -19.25
CA SER A 298 11.61 -16.91 -18.73
C SER A 298 10.38 -17.30 -17.90
N ARG A 299 9.75 -16.30 -17.25
CA ARG A 299 8.44 -16.40 -16.59
C ARG A 299 7.38 -15.65 -17.39
N THR A 300 6.20 -16.25 -17.49
CA THR A 300 5.08 -15.67 -18.25
C THR A 300 4.69 -14.30 -17.75
N TRP A 301 4.53 -14.16 -16.42
CA TRP A 301 4.03 -12.95 -15.80
C TRP A 301 5.15 -12.15 -15.13
N ALA A 302 5.19 -10.85 -15.40
CA ALA A 302 5.85 -9.86 -14.54
C ALA A 302 4.77 -9.15 -13.73
N ILE A 303 4.77 -9.34 -12.41
CA ILE A 303 3.88 -8.67 -11.48
C ILE A 303 4.67 -7.49 -10.89
N VAL A 304 4.38 -6.28 -11.33
CA VAL A 304 5.12 -5.08 -10.91
C VAL A 304 4.35 -4.34 -9.83
N ALA A 305 4.89 -4.32 -8.62
CA ALA A 305 4.35 -3.59 -7.49
C ALA A 305 4.94 -2.18 -7.43
N SER A 306 4.08 -1.19 -7.57
CA SER A 306 4.38 0.24 -7.50
C SER A 306 3.62 0.85 -6.30
N GLY A 307 4.24 1.71 -5.49
CA GLY A 307 3.52 2.46 -4.46
C GLY A 307 2.42 3.30 -5.10
N VAL A 308 2.72 3.97 -6.20
CA VAL A 308 1.86 4.93 -6.90
C VAL A 308 1.29 4.36 -8.20
N VAL A 309 0.14 4.91 -8.66
CA VAL A 309 -0.61 4.46 -9.83
C VAL A 309 0.11 4.82 -11.13
N VAL A 310 0.19 3.85 -12.06
CA VAL A 310 0.85 4.00 -13.37
C VAL A 310 -0.11 4.55 -14.42
N ASN A 311 -1.37 4.11 -14.40
CA ASN A 311 -2.40 4.59 -15.33
C ASN A 311 -2.75 6.05 -15.11
N GLU A 312 -3.24 6.70 -16.16
CA GLU A 312 -3.68 8.10 -16.09
C GLU A 312 -4.89 8.26 -15.17
N LEU A 313 -4.76 9.17 -14.21
CA LEU A 313 -5.82 9.63 -13.33
C LEU A 313 -6.22 11.08 -13.65
N GLU A 314 -6.29 11.42 -14.93
CA GLU A 314 -6.67 12.75 -15.38
C GLU A 314 -8.16 12.99 -15.24
N LEU A 315 -8.55 14.02 -14.50
CA LEU A 315 -9.94 14.46 -14.38
C LEU A 315 -10.23 15.55 -15.41
N HIS A 316 -11.23 15.32 -16.28
CA HIS A 316 -11.72 16.33 -17.22
C HIS A 316 -12.60 17.36 -16.49
N TRP A 317 -11.93 18.35 -15.89
CA TRP A 317 -12.67 19.41 -15.20
C TRP A 317 -13.30 20.39 -16.18
N PRO A 318 -14.62 20.65 -16.14
CA PRO A 318 -15.27 21.58 -17.07
C PRO A 318 -14.65 22.98 -17.00
N ARG A 319 -14.28 23.56 -18.14
CA ARG A 319 -13.65 24.89 -18.23
C ARG A 319 -14.27 25.97 -17.34
N PRO A 320 -15.63 26.11 -17.21
CA PRO A 320 -16.21 27.12 -16.36
C PRO A 320 -16.03 26.86 -14.85
N LEU A 321 -15.61 25.68 -14.45
CA LEU A 321 -15.38 25.30 -13.03
C LEU A 321 -13.90 25.32 -12.64
N ARG A 322 -12.98 25.72 -13.52
CA ARG A 322 -11.53 25.77 -13.25
C ARG A 322 -11.16 26.70 -12.09
N TRP A 323 -11.99 27.72 -11.80
CA TRP A 323 -11.78 28.57 -10.62
C TRP A 323 -12.01 27.82 -9.28
N MET A 324 -12.63 26.64 -9.34
CA MET A 324 -12.76 25.74 -8.18
C MET A 324 -11.56 24.82 -7.98
N SER A 325 -10.46 25.07 -8.68
CA SER A 325 -9.24 24.28 -8.63
C SER A 325 -8.64 24.14 -7.21
N GLY A 326 -8.77 25.20 -6.39
CA GLY A 326 -8.43 25.17 -4.96
C GLY A 326 -9.27 24.18 -4.14
N LEU A 327 -10.29 23.54 -4.75
CA LEU A 327 -11.10 22.48 -4.18
C LEU A 327 -10.68 21.08 -4.70
N ALA A 328 -9.66 21.00 -5.56
CA ALA A 328 -9.12 19.72 -6.01
C ALA A 328 -8.68 18.89 -4.79
N PRO A 329 -8.88 17.58 -4.81
CA PRO A 329 -8.37 16.70 -3.75
C PRO A 329 -6.86 16.89 -3.55
N SER A 330 -6.35 16.57 -2.37
CA SER A 330 -4.91 16.60 -2.11
C SER A 330 -4.17 15.75 -3.14
N GLY A 331 -3.06 16.23 -3.69
CA GLY A 331 -2.28 15.55 -4.73
C GLY A 331 -2.68 15.88 -6.18
N TYR A 332 -3.81 16.56 -6.42
CA TYR A 332 -4.17 17.01 -7.77
C TYR A 332 -3.62 18.41 -8.03
N ALA A 333 -2.91 18.56 -9.14
CA ALA A 333 -2.44 19.84 -9.69
C ALA A 333 -3.19 20.18 -10.97
N ILE A 334 -3.31 21.47 -11.28
CA ILE A 334 -3.81 21.91 -12.58
C ILE A 334 -2.63 22.30 -13.44
N LEU A 335 -2.32 21.44 -14.37
CA LEU A 335 -1.20 21.57 -15.27
C LEU A 335 -1.72 21.74 -16.68
N ASP A 336 -1.41 22.87 -17.32
CA ASP A 336 -1.88 23.20 -18.67
C ASP A 336 -3.40 23.02 -18.88
N GLY A 337 -4.17 23.28 -17.80
CA GLY A 337 -5.62 23.15 -17.81
C GLY A 337 -6.16 21.73 -17.69
N ARG A 338 -5.31 20.75 -17.41
CA ARG A 338 -5.63 19.38 -17.07
C ARG A 338 -5.55 19.22 -15.56
N VAL A 339 -6.47 18.51 -14.94
CA VAL A 339 -6.42 18.18 -13.51
C VAL A 339 -5.83 16.77 -13.41
N MET A 340 -4.58 16.68 -12.99
CA MET A 340 -3.85 15.42 -12.90
C MET A 340 -3.24 15.24 -11.50
N HIS A 341 -2.93 14.01 -11.16
CA HIS A 341 -2.29 13.67 -9.91
C HIS A 341 -0.78 13.64 -10.09
N ASP A 342 -0.09 14.77 -9.83
CA ASP A 342 1.34 14.95 -10.11
C ASP A 342 2.27 14.14 -9.19
N ASP A 343 1.71 13.53 -8.15
CA ASP A 343 2.40 12.59 -7.27
C ASP A 343 2.40 11.14 -7.81
N GLN A 344 1.54 10.83 -8.74
CA GLN A 344 1.50 9.55 -9.46
C GLN A 344 2.45 9.56 -10.67
N TRP A 345 2.49 8.49 -11.45
CA TRP A 345 3.27 8.45 -12.69
C TRP A 345 2.87 9.53 -13.71
N ASP A 346 1.68 10.11 -13.56
CA ASP A 346 1.24 11.27 -14.33
C ASP A 346 2.18 12.48 -14.20
N GLY A 347 2.81 12.64 -13.04
CA GLY A 347 3.82 13.68 -12.80
C GLY A 347 5.17 13.42 -13.46
N TYR A 348 5.37 12.24 -14.09
CA TYR A 348 6.63 11.79 -14.68
C TYR A 348 6.41 11.18 -16.08
N PRO A 349 5.80 11.90 -17.01
CA PRO A 349 5.30 11.33 -18.28
C PRO A 349 6.41 10.75 -19.16
N ALA A 350 7.62 11.29 -19.14
CA ALA A 350 8.74 10.76 -19.91
C ALA A 350 9.13 9.35 -19.44
N GLU A 351 9.22 9.14 -18.12
CA GLU A 351 9.57 7.84 -17.55
C GLU A 351 8.40 6.86 -17.61
N ARG A 352 7.16 7.33 -17.43
CA ARG A 352 5.96 6.50 -17.69
C ARG A 352 5.95 5.95 -19.11
N ASN A 353 6.20 6.81 -20.11
CA ASN A 353 6.28 6.39 -21.52
C ASN A 353 7.45 5.42 -21.75
N TRP A 354 8.56 5.57 -21.04
CA TRP A 354 9.65 4.60 -21.06
C TRP A 354 9.19 3.24 -20.51
N LEU A 355 8.50 3.21 -19.38
CA LEU A 355 7.96 1.97 -18.80
C LEU A 355 6.96 1.29 -19.75
N ILE A 356 6.06 2.05 -20.37
CA ILE A 356 5.11 1.55 -21.37
C ILE A 356 5.85 0.85 -22.53
N ARG A 357 6.92 1.46 -23.04
CA ARG A 357 7.74 0.82 -24.09
C ARG A 357 8.39 -0.47 -23.62
N ARG A 358 8.92 -0.54 -22.40
CA ARG A 358 9.50 -1.79 -21.86
C ARG A 358 8.45 -2.90 -21.72
N MET A 359 7.25 -2.57 -21.23
CA MET A 359 6.14 -3.52 -21.16
C MET A 359 5.69 -3.99 -22.55
N ARG A 360 5.70 -3.11 -23.54
CA ARG A 360 5.40 -3.47 -24.93
C ARG A 360 6.44 -4.46 -25.49
N GLU A 361 7.72 -4.16 -25.32
CA GLU A 361 8.80 -5.04 -25.76
C GLU A 361 8.73 -6.42 -25.10
N ARG A 362 8.38 -6.47 -23.78
CA ARG A 362 8.12 -7.73 -23.11
C ARG A 362 6.95 -8.48 -23.74
N ALA A 363 5.87 -7.79 -24.09
CA ALA A 363 4.71 -8.40 -24.71
C ALA A 363 5.01 -8.96 -26.10
N ASP A 364 5.77 -8.21 -26.91
CA ASP A 364 6.23 -8.64 -28.24
C ASP A 364 7.14 -9.88 -28.15
N ALA A 365 7.87 -10.03 -27.04
CA ALA A 365 8.67 -11.23 -26.73
C ALA A 365 7.85 -12.39 -26.09
N GLY A 366 6.52 -12.25 -25.96
CA GLY A 366 5.61 -13.30 -25.45
C GLY A 366 5.38 -13.30 -23.95
N GLY A 367 5.98 -12.36 -23.19
CA GLY A 367 5.70 -12.15 -21.77
C GLY A 367 4.44 -11.30 -21.55
N ARG A 368 3.99 -11.18 -20.30
CA ARG A 368 2.86 -10.33 -19.91
C ARG A 368 3.19 -9.56 -18.63
N THR A 369 2.60 -8.39 -18.47
CA THR A 369 2.80 -7.53 -17.30
C THR A 369 1.45 -7.24 -16.64
N VAL A 370 1.42 -7.34 -15.32
CA VAL A 370 0.34 -6.87 -14.46
C VAL A 370 0.93 -5.89 -13.45
N LEU A 371 0.31 -4.73 -13.30
CA LEU A 371 0.70 -3.71 -12.34
C LEU A 371 -0.17 -3.81 -11.10
N LEU A 372 0.43 -3.66 -9.93
CA LEU A 372 -0.25 -3.55 -8.64
C LEU A 372 0.14 -2.24 -7.99
N SER A 373 -0.83 -1.43 -7.56
CA SER A 373 -0.59 -0.11 -6.99
C SER A 373 -1.43 0.19 -5.76
N GLY A 374 -1.05 1.26 -5.03
CA GLY A 374 -1.69 1.74 -3.81
C GLY A 374 -1.92 3.25 -3.80
N ASP A 375 -1.59 3.93 -2.69
CA ASP A 375 -1.56 5.36 -2.45
C ASP A 375 -2.91 6.10 -2.54
N VAL A 376 -3.64 5.99 -3.62
CA VAL A 376 -4.85 6.79 -3.90
C VAL A 376 -6.08 6.46 -3.07
N HIS A 377 -5.98 5.58 -2.08
CA HIS A 377 -7.06 5.21 -1.15
C HIS A 377 -8.39 4.80 -1.83
N SER A 378 -8.29 4.19 -3.00
CA SER A 378 -9.42 3.78 -3.83
C SER A 378 -9.09 2.52 -4.63
N SER A 379 -10.11 1.83 -5.09
CA SER A 379 -9.96 0.61 -5.88
C SER A 379 -10.14 0.92 -7.37
N TRP A 380 -9.25 0.40 -8.20
CA TRP A 380 -9.35 0.57 -9.65
C TRP A 380 -8.95 -0.71 -10.38
N ALA A 381 -9.63 -0.97 -11.50
CA ALA A 381 -9.25 -1.95 -12.50
C ALA A 381 -9.04 -1.21 -13.83
N PHE A 382 -7.78 -1.12 -14.29
CA PHE A 382 -7.42 -0.44 -15.52
C PHE A 382 -7.05 -1.44 -16.61
N ALA A 383 -7.65 -1.30 -17.80
CA ALA A 383 -7.20 -1.91 -19.04
C ALA A 383 -6.15 -0.98 -19.70
N GLY A 384 -4.99 -0.90 -19.11
CA GLY A 384 -3.90 0.03 -19.44
C GLY A 384 -2.66 -0.23 -18.59
N PRO A 385 -1.60 0.56 -18.74
CA PRO A 385 -1.53 1.83 -19.48
C PRO A 385 -1.59 1.66 -20.99
N ILE A 386 -1.98 2.75 -21.66
CA ILE A 386 -2.18 2.81 -23.11
C ILE A 386 -0.92 3.34 -23.80
N ASP A 387 -0.42 2.60 -24.80
CA ASP A 387 0.65 3.08 -25.66
C ASP A 387 0.14 4.23 -26.54
N ALA A 388 0.86 5.35 -26.52
CA ALA A 388 0.48 6.55 -27.28
C ALA A 388 0.58 6.36 -28.80
N LEU A 389 1.39 5.41 -29.28
CA LEU A 389 1.64 5.20 -30.71
C LEU A 389 0.47 4.50 -31.42
N ASP A 390 -0.05 3.43 -30.84
CA ASP A 390 -1.11 2.62 -31.44
C ASP A 390 -2.42 2.61 -30.64
N ARG A 391 -2.45 3.31 -29.51
CA ARG A 391 -3.62 3.43 -28.61
C ARG A 391 -4.08 2.09 -28.03
N GLN A 392 -3.17 1.12 -27.88
CA GLN A 392 -3.44 -0.18 -27.28
C GLN A 392 -2.94 -0.25 -25.85
N ALA A 393 -3.63 -1.03 -25.02
CA ALA A 393 -3.15 -1.39 -23.69
C ALA A 393 -1.89 -2.28 -23.79
N VAL A 394 -0.92 -2.05 -22.92
CA VAL A 394 0.31 -2.88 -22.85
C VAL A 394 0.38 -3.71 -21.59
N ALA A 395 -0.48 -3.42 -20.61
CA ALA A 395 -0.62 -4.15 -19.36
C ALA A 395 -2.04 -3.96 -18.82
N VAL A 396 -2.34 -4.55 -17.67
CA VAL A 396 -3.47 -4.20 -16.82
C VAL A 396 -2.95 -3.75 -15.46
N GLU A 397 -3.71 -2.89 -14.75
CA GLU A 397 -3.35 -2.45 -13.41
C GLU A 397 -4.51 -2.64 -12.45
N PHE A 398 -4.17 -3.17 -11.27
CA PHE A 398 -5.10 -3.35 -10.15
C PHE A 398 -4.64 -2.49 -8.97
N THR A 399 -5.43 -1.48 -8.62
CA THR A 399 -5.15 -0.60 -7.47
C THR A 399 -5.87 -1.09 -6.23
N THR A 400 -5.11 -1.22 -5.16
CA THR A 400 -5.58 -1.74 -3.87
C THR A 400 -6.21 -0.64 -3.03
N PRO A 401 -7.39 -0.85 -2.41
CA PRO A 401 -8.01 0.12 -1.52
C PRO A 401 -7.24 0.24 -0.19
N ALA A 402 -7.44 1.36 0.50
CA ALA A 402 -6.84 1.59 1.81
C ALA A 402 -7.35 0.61 2.87
N VAL A 403 -6.46 0.22 3.79
CA VAL A 403 -6.81 -0.54 5.01
C VAL A 403 -7.67 0.31 5.95
N SER A 404 -7.22 1.53 6.25
CA SER A 404 -7.90 2.38 7.24
C SER A 404 -7.90 3.87 6.90
N SER A 405 -7.06 4.32 5.98
CA SER A 405 -7.03 5.70 5.51
C SER A 405 -8.38 6.11 4.91
N ALA A 406 -8.70 7.40 4.96
CA ALA A 406 -9.95 7.88 4.39
C ALA A 406 -9.94 7.71 2.87
N ALA A 407 -10.93 7.00 2.35
CA ALA A 407 -11.10 6.88 0.91
C ALA A 407 -11.29 8.26 0.26
N MET A 408 -10.80 8.43 -0.96
CA MET A 408 -10.80 9.68 -1.72
C MET A 408 -12.19 10.36 -1.72
N GLY A 409 -13.25 9.63 -1.97
CA GLY A 409 -14.61 10.14 -2.05
C GLY A 409 -15.24 10.51 -0.71
N ARG A 410 -14.65 10.13 0.43
CA ARG A 410 -15.17 10.41 1.78
C ARG A 410 -14.42 11.50 2.54
N ALA A 411 -13.21 11.86 2.09
CA ALA A 411 -12.29 12.63 2.91
C ALA A 411 -12.71 14.10 3.09
N ARG A 412 -13.16 14.80 2.06
CA ARG A 412 -13.33 16.25 2.12
C ARG A 412 -14.68 16.79 1.65
N TYR A 413 -15.31 16.16 0.64
CA TYR A 413 -16.53 16.66 0.01
C TYR A 413 -17.56 15.55 -0.22
N PRO A 414 -18.50 15.32 0.73
CA PRO A 414 -19.60 14.37 0.54
C PRO A 414 -20.39 14.72 -0.72
N GLY A 415 -20.39 13.83 -1.71
CA GLY A 415 -21.10 14.01 -2.99
C GLY A 415 -20.20 14.30 -4.19
N LEU A 416 -18.95 14.74 -4.01
CA LEU A 416 -18.00 14.93 -5.12
C LEU A 416 -17.63 13.58 -5.78
N TRP A 417 -17.65 12.49 -5.02
CA TRP A 417 -17.40 11.13 -5.51
C TRP A 417 -18.32 10.72 -6.68
N ARG A 418 -19.58 11.22 -6.71
CA ARG A 418 -20.49 10.97 -7.85
C ARG A 418 -20.03 11.62 -9.14
N LEU A 419 -19.26 12.69 -9.05
CA LEU A 419 -18.61 13.31 -10.21
C LEU A 419 -17.38 12.51 -10.63
N LEU A 420 -16.62 12.00 -9.67
CA LEU A 420 -15.44 11.15 -9.94
C LEU A 420 -15.86 9.82 -10.59
N ASP A 421 -16.93 9.16 -10.12
CA ASP A 421 -17.50 7.98 -10.79
C ASP A 421 -17.88 8.28 -12.25
N ARG A 422 -18.56 9.41 -12.50
CA ARG A 422 -18.93 9.80 -13.86
C ARG A 422 -17.74 10.17 -14.74
N GLU A 423 -16.68 10.72 -14.18
CA GLU A 423 -15.45 10.99 -14.93
C GLU A 423 -14.68 9.70 -15.19
N ALA A 424 -14.65 8.76 -14.23
CA ALA A 424 -14.08 7.45 -14.46
C ALA A 424 -14.78 6.68 -15.60
N ASP A 425 -16.11 6.75 -15.69
CA ASP A 425 -16.90 6.18 -16.79
C ASP A 425 -16.53 6.76 -18.18
N ARG A 426 -15.86 7.93 -18.22
CA ARG A 426 -15.41 8.58 -19.46
C ARG A 426 -13.98 8.21 -19.85
N MET A 427 -13.24 7.60 -18.91
CA MET A 427 -11.88 7.14 -19.16
C MET A 427 -11.93 5.75 -19.81
N ASN A 428 -11.66 5.65 -21.10
CA ASN A 428 -11.78 4.40 -21.86
C ASN A 428 -10.90 3.25 -21.34
N HIS A 429 -9.88 3.54 -20.54
CA HIS A 429 -8.99 2.57 -19.95
C HIS A 429 -9.41 2.14 -18.54
N VAL A 430 -10.45 2.73 -17.95
CA VAL A 430 -10.99 2.35 -16.65
C VAL A 430 -12.12 1.34 -16.86
N ALA A 431 -11.89 0.09 -16.44
CA ALA A 431 -12.91 -0.96 -16.47
C ALA A 431 -13.85 -0.86 -15.25
N TRP A 432 -13.30 -0.44 -14.11
CA TRP A 432 -14.07 -0.28 -12.87
C TRP A 432 -13.30 0.55 -11.84
N CYS A 433 -14.03 1.25 -10.96
CA CYS A 433 -13.46 1.88 -9.78
C CYS A 433 -14.44 1.92 -8.60
N ASP A 434 -13.90 2.01 -7.38
CA ASP A 434 -14.61 2.42 -6.17
C ASP A 434 -13.73 3.39 -5.38
N VAL A 435 -14.21 4.59 -5.17
CA VAL A 435 -13.49 5.68 -4.49
C VAL A 435 -13.98 5.91 -3.05
N THR A 436 -14.79 5.00 -2.50
CA THR A 436 -15.49 5.21 -1.23
C THR A 436 -15.24 4.17 -0.16
N ASN A 437 -14.89 2.96 -0.53
CA ASN A 437 -14.77 1.84 0.39
C ASN A 437 -13.33 1.52 0.75
N ARG A 438 -13.16 0.83 1.87
CA ARG A 438 -11.91 0.28 2.36
C ARG A 438 -11.92 -1.22 2.19
N GLY A 439 -10.73 -1.81 2.07
CA GLY A 439 -10.66 -3.25 1.88
C GLY A 439 -9.28 -3.74 1.51
N TYR A 440 -9.25 -4.88 0.88
CA TYR A 440 -8.07 -5.54 0.32
C TYR A 440 -8.42 -6.13 -1.03
N ALA A 441 -7.39 -6.51 -1.80
CA ALA A 441 -7.61 -7.34 -2.97
C ALA A 441 -6.88 -8.68 -2.83
N ILE A 442 -7.40 -9.72 -3.51
CA ILE A 442 -6.73 -11.00 -3.69
C ILE A 442 -6.44 -11.14 -5.18
N VAL A 443 -5.15 -11.20 -5.52
CA VAL A 443 -4.67 -11.41 -6.88
C VAL A 443 -4.29 -12.88 -7.04
N GLU A 444 -5.03 -13.61 -7.88
CA GLU A 444 -4.73 -15.00 -8.22
C GLU A 444 -4.00 -15.05 -9.55
N ILE A 445 -2.83 -15.69 -9.55
CA ILE A 445 -1.95 -15.84 -10.70
C ILE A 445 -1.94 -17.31 -11.10
N THR A 446 -2.22 -17.59 -12.37
CA THR A 446 -2.15 -18.93 -12.97
C THR A 446 -1.35 -18.87 -14.28
N PRO A 447 -0.97 -20.02 -14.88
CA PRO A 447 -0.31 -20.01 -16.18
C PRO A 447 -1.14 -19.38 -17.31
N ARG A 448 -2.47 -19.31 -17.17
CA ARG A 448 -3.40 -18.85 -18.22
C ARG A 448 -3.97 -17.46 -18.00
N HIS A 449 -4.12 -17.05 -16.75
CA HIS A 449 -4.76 -15.76 -16.41
C HIS A 449 -4.25 -15.22 -15.08
N VAL A 450 -4.40 -13.91 -14.91
CA VAL A 450 -4.32 -13.23 -13.62
C VAL A 450 -5.66 -12.59 -13.35
N SER A 451 -6.22 -12.82 -12.16
CA SER A 451 -7.46 -12.19 -11.71
C SER A 451 -7.24 -11.41 -10.42
N SER A 452 -7.98 -10.34 -10.23
CA SER A 452 -8.04 -9.58 -8.99
C SER A 452 -9.48 -9.50 -8.49
N HIS A 453 -9.67 -9.76 -7.20
CA HIS A 453 -10.95 -9.68 -6.52
C HIS A 453 -10.85 -8.71 -5.36
N TRP A 454 -11.69 -7.67 -5.34
CA TRP A 454 -11.75 -6.67 -4.27
C TRP A 454 -12.79 -7.04 -3.24
N TRP A 455 -12.36 -7.01 -1.98
CA TRP A 455 -13.20 -7.28 -0.83
C TRP A 455 -13.31 -6.04 0.03
N PHE A 456 -14.53 -5.54 0.21
CA PHE A 456 -14.79 -4.38 1.04
C PHE A 456 -15.08 -4.78 2.48
N VAL A 457 -14.46 -4.05 3.40
CA VAL A 457 -14.56 -4.29 4.83
C VAL A 457 -14.90 -2.97 5.52
N HIS A 458 -15.92 -3.00 6.36
CA HIS A 458 -16.18 -1.87 7.21
C HIS A 458 -15.34 -2.00 8.50
N PRO A 459 -14.35 -1.11 8.72
CA PRO A 459 -13.31 -1.33 9.76
C PRO A 459 -13.84 -1.37 11.20
N TYR A 460 -15.10 -0.98 11.41
CA TYR A 460 -15.77 -1.01 12.73
C TYR A 460 -16.68 -2.22 12.93
N ASP A 461 -16.72 -3.16 12.00
CA ASP A 461 -17.49 -4.38 12.14
C ASP A 461 -16.91 -5.25 13.26
N GLU A 462 -17.78 -5.97 13.99
CA GLU A 462 -17.34 -6.84 15.09
C GLU A 462 -16.58 -8.05 14.56
N ASP A 463 -17.06 -8.61 13.46
CA ASP A 463 -16.40 -9.68 12.71
C ASP A 463 -16.13 -9.23 11.26
N PRO A 464 -15.02 -8.52 11.02
CA PRO A 464 -14.75 -7.96 9.69
C PRO A 464 -14.48 -9.01 8.62
N ALA A 465 -14.16 -10.23 8.98
CA ALA A 465 -13.93 -11.29 8.00
C ALA A 465 -15.24 -11.88 7.48
N THR A 466 -16.21 -12.10 8.37
CA THR A 466 -17.54 -12.62 8.01
C THR A 466 -18.35 -11.57 7.25
N GLU A 467 -18.19 -10.29 7.61
CA GLU A 467 -18.91 -9.17 7.02
C GLU A 467 -18.22 -8.59 5.78
N ALA A 468 -17.06 -9.15 5.36
CA ALA A 468 -16.37 -8.71 4.14
C ALA A 468 -17.18 -9.06 2.89
N GLU A 469 -17.43 -8.06 2.04
CA GLU A 469 -18.22 -8.20 0.82
C GLU A 469 -17.32 -8.24 -0.42
N LEU A 470 -17.55 -9.22 -1.31
CA LEU A 470 -16.94 -9.22 -2.64
C LEU A 470 -17.57 -8.09 -3.47
N ALA A 471 -16.74 -7.09 -3.80
CA ALA A 471 -17.18 -5.90 -4.52
C ALA A 471 -17.12 -6.07 -6.04
N ALA A 472 -15.99 -6.58 -6.54
CA ALA A 472 -15.74 -6.77 -7.96
C ALA A 472 -14.67 -7.84 -8.17
N GLY A 473 -14.65 -8.43 -9.36
CA GLY A 473 -13.61 -9.31 -9.84
C GLY A 473 -13.33 -9.06 -11.32
N PHE A 474 -12.05 -9.01 -11.68
CA PHE A 474 -11.61 -8.86 -13.07
C PHE A 474 -10.48 -9.82 -13.38
N THR A 475 -10.44 -10.31 -14.61
CA THR A 475 -9.41 -11.22 -15.10
C THR A 475 -8.82 -10.72 -16.41
N THR A 476 -7.53 -10.99 -16.63
CA THR A 476 -6.84 -10.82 -17.91
C THR A 476 -6.21 -12.16 -18.32
N ALA A 477 -6.34 -12.52 -19.59
CA ALA A 477 -5.82 -13.77 -20.11
C ALA A 477 -4.42 -13.60 -20.71
N ARG A 478 -3.58 -14.65 -20.61
CA ARG A 478 -2.23 -14.69 -21.16
C ARG A 478 -2.21 -14.53 -22.68
N ASP A 479 -3.11 -15.29 -23.34
CA ASP A 479 -3.08 -15.49 -24.78
C ASP A 479 -3.78 -14.35 -25.56
N GLU A 480 -4.33 -13.37 -24.83
CA GLU A 480 -5.00 -12.20 -25.39
C GLU A 480 -4.06 -11.00 -25.53
N TRP A 481 -4.08 -10.39 -26.71
CA TRP A 481 -3.33 -9.18 -27.02
C TRP A 481 -4.11 -8.27 -27.96
N PRO A 482 -4.25 -6.96 -27.69
CA PRO A 482 -3.83 -6.28 -26.45
C PRO A 482 -4.53 -6.83 -25.20
N PRO A 483 -3.91 -6.71 -23.99
CA PRO A 483 -4.55 -7.19 -22.78
C PRO A 483 -5.82 -6.39 -22.51
N HIS A 484 -6.86 -7.09 -22.10
CA HIS A 484 -8.12 -6.48 -21.67
C HIS A 484 -8.60 -7.11 -20.35
N LEU A 485 -9.63 -6.52 -19.77
CA LEU A 485 -10.22 -7.00 -18.54
C LEU A 485 -11.62 -7.53 -18.78
N GLU A 486 -11.83 -8.78 -18.42
CA GLU A 486 -13.16 -9.38 -18.35
C GLU A 486 -13.66 -9.38 -16.91
N VAL A 487 -14.96 -9.18 -16.73
CA VAL A 487 -15.60 -9.32 -15.40
C VAL A 487 -15.50 -10.76 -14.96
N ASP A 488 -14.81 -11.01 -13.86
CA ASP A 488 -14.75 -12.34 -13.25
C ASP A 488 -16.00 -12.55 -12.37
N THR A 489 -16.98 -13.21 -12.93
CA THR A 489 -18.22 -13.59 -12.24
C THR A 489 -18.06 -14.83 -11.35
N ARG A 490 -16.91 -15.52 -11.47
CA ARG A 490 -16.57 -16.55 -10.50
C ARG A 490 -16.49 -15.86 -9.15
N ARG A 491 -17.54 -15.97 -8.36
CA ARG A 491 -17.42 -15.70 -6.93
C ARG A 491 -16.30 -16.60 -6.48
N GLY A 492 -15.13 -16.04 -6.32
CA GLY A 492 -13.98 -16.79 -5.86
C GLY A 492 -14.49 -17.59 -4.69
N ALA A 493 -14.54 -18.92 -4.83
CA ALA A 493 -15.02 -19.77 -3.78
C ALA A 493 -14.37 -19.23 -2.52
N ASP A 494 -15.18 -18.81 -1.55
CA ASP A 494 -14.65 -18.26 -0.30
C ASP A 494 -13.65 -19.31 0.16
N PRO A 495 -12.33 -19.06 -0.02
CA PRO A 495 -11.36 -20.12 0.18
C PRO A 495 -11.53 -20.55 1.62
N ASP A 496 -11.45 -21.87 1.87
CA ASP A 496 -11.58 -22.45 3.19
C ASP A 496 -10.97 -21.48 4.21
N ARG A 497 -11.80 -20.99 5.12
CA ARG A 497 -11.34 -20.06 6.17
C ARG A 497 -10.61 -20.89 7.20
N PRO A 498 -9.28 -20.88 7.23
CA PRO A 498 -8.53 -21.77 8.10
C PRO A 498 -8.58 -21.36 9.59
N GLY A 499 -9.43 -20.42 9.95
CA GLY A 499 -9.51 -19.89 11.30
C GLY A 499 -8.29 -19.04 11.70
N LEU A 500 -8.46 -18.18 12.67
CA LEU A 500 -7.36 -17.39 13.22
C LEU A 500 -6.50 -18.25 14.17
N PRO A 501 -5.18 -17.97 14.27
CA PRO A 501 -4.33 -18.60 15.28
C PRO A 501 -4.88 -18.41 16.69
N THR A 502 -4.71 -19.40 17.55
CA THR A 502 -5.08 -19.31 18.98
C THR A 502 -4.16 -18.33 19.72
N GLY A 503 -4.70 -17.62 20.70
CA GLY A 503 -3.93 -16.67 21.53
C GLY A 503 -3.81 -15.25 20.98
N LEU A 504 -4.57 -14.92 19.93
CA LEU A 504 -4.69 -13.55 19.46
C LEU A 504 -5.28 -12.64 20.54
N PRO A 505 -4.76 -11.39 20.70
CA PRO A 505 -5.41 -10.39 21.51
C PRO A 505 -6.83 -10.13 21.03
N ALA A 506 -7.76 -9.96 21.97
CA ALA A 506 -9.13 -9.57 21.65
C ALA A 506 -9.13 -8.17 20.98
N ARG A 507 -10.02 -7.98 20.01
CA ARG A 507 -10.27 -6.64 19.46
C ARG A 507 -10.75 -5.68 20.55
N PRO A 508 -10.45 -4.37 20.44
CA PRO A 508 -10.90 -3.39 21.42
C PRO A 508 -12.41 -3.45 21.65
N ALA A 509 -12.84 -3.61 22.88
CA ALA A 509 -14.27 -3.66 23.28
C ALA A 509 -15.02 -2.35 23.03
N ASP A 510 -14.31 -1.29 22.57
CA ASP A 510 -14.87 0.05 22.39
C ASP A 510 -15.09 0.46 20.91
N LEU A 511 -15.08 -0.50 19.98
CA LEU A 511 -15.36 -0.26 18.55
C LEU A 511 -16.63 0.57 18.33
N GLY A 512 -17.70 0.30 19.10
CA GLY A 512 -18.93 1.09 19.06
C GLY A 512 -18.73 2.56 19.49
N ARG A 513 -17.86 2.82 20.48
CA ARG A 513 -17.50 4.18 20.90
C ARG A 513 -16.66 4.90 19.84
N LEU A 514 -15.73 4.19 19.21
CA LEU A 514 -14.91 4.70 18.12
C LEU A 514 -15.78 5.06 16.89
N ARG A 515 -16.73 4.19 16.54
CA ARG A 515 -17.73 4.43 15.47
C ARG A 515 -18.57 5.68 15.78
N ARG A 516 -19.02 5.86 17.03
CA ARG A 516 -19.79 7.03 17.46
C ARG A 516 -18.98 8.33 17.40
N ARG A 517 -17.72 8.32 17.86
CA ARG A 517 -16.80 9.47 17.79
C ARG A 517 -16.56 9.89 16.33
N ARG A 518 -16.42 8.94 15.40
CA ARG A 518 -16.30 9.23 13.98
C ARG A 518 -17.56 9.91 13.43
N ARG A 519 -18.75 9.39 13.75
CA ARG A 519 -20.03 9.99 13.30
C ARG A 519 -20.18 11.44 13.76
N ILE A 520 -19.83 11.75 15.00
CA ILE A 520 -19.86 13.10 15.54
C ILE A 520 -18.89 14.02 14.79
N ARG A 521 -17.67 13.56 14.47
CA ARG A 521 -16.67 14.34 13.72
C ARG A 521 -17.08 14.60 12.28
N ILE A 522 -17.62 13.60 11.60
CA ILE A 522 -18.12 13.75 10.21
C ILE A 522 -19.28 14.75 10.21
N GLY A 523 -20.21 14.65 11.17
CA GLY A 523 -21.29 15.60 11.33
C GLY A 523 -20.80 17.04 11.56
N ALA A 524 -19.80 17.24 12.42
CA ALA A 524 -19.21 18.56 12.69
C ALA A 524 -18.47 19.12 11.46
N LYS A 525 -17.72 18.29 10.73
CA LYS A 525 -17.04 18.71 9.47
C LYS A 525 -18.07 19.04 8.38
N ALA A 526 -19.11 18.22 8.21
CA ALA A 526 -20.16 18.46 7.22
C ALA A 526 -20.94 19.74 7.53
N PHE A 527 -21.23 20.02 8.81
CA PHE A 527 -21.87 21.25 9.24
C PHE A 527 -20.98 22.48 8.97
N GLY A 528 -19.68 22.42 9.30
CA GLY A 528 -18.73 23.50 9.00
C GLY A 528 -18.58 23.78 7.49
N THR A 529 -18.58 22.72 6.66
CA THR A 529 -18.52 22.86 5.19
C THR A 529 -19.81 23.42 4.60
N ALA A 530 -20.97 23.02 5.11
CA ALA A 530 -22.25 23.57 4.70
C ALA A 530 -22.39 25.05 5.05
N VAL A 531 -21.95 25.45 6.25
CA VAL A 531 -21.92 26.87 6.67
C VAL A 531 -20.97 27.68 5.79
N GLY A 532 -19.79 27.15 5.47
CA GLY A 532 -18.83 27.79 4.55
C GLY A 532 -19.38 27.95 3.13
N ALA A 533 -20.05 26.91 2.60
CA ALA A 533 -20.67 26.96 1.28
C ALA A 533 -21.84 27.96 1.21
N ILE A 534 -22.68 28.04 2.24
CA ILE A 534 -23.76 29.03 2.36
C ILE A 534 -23.17 30.45 2.45
N ALA A 535 -22.10 30.66 3.20
CA ALA A 535 -21.41 31.94 3.28
C ALA A 535 -20.84 32.37 1.93
N MET A 536 -20.20 31.45 1.18
CA MET A 536 -19.71 31.74 -0.18
C MET A 536 -20.85 32.03 -1.17
N LEU A 537 -21.96 31.25 -1.12
CA LEU A 537 -23.12 31.53 -1.96
C LEU A 537 -23.71 32.92 -1.67
N SER A 538 -23.74 33.33 -0.41
CA SER A 538 -24.22 34.65 0.00
C SER A 538 -23.33 35.77 -0.54
N VAL A 539 -22.00 35.59 -0.55
CA VAL A 539 -21.05 36.55 -1.12
C VAL A 539 -21.20 36.64 -2.65
N VAL A 540 -21.39 35.50 -3.34
CA VAL A 540 -21.58 35.46 -4.79
C VAL A 540 -22.91 36.12 -5.18
N VAL A 541 -24.00 35.86 -4.47
CA VAL A 541 -25.30 36.50 -4.71
C VAL A 541 -25.23 38.00 -4.45
N ALA A 542 -24.53 38.42 -3.39
CA ALA A 542 -24.29 39.85 -3.11
C ALA A 542 -23.49 40.53 -4.20
N SER A 543 -22.46 39.87 -4.73
CA SER A 543 -21.59 40.39 -5.79
C SER A 543 -22.33 40.50 -7.13
N ILE A 544 -23.16 39.50 -7.48
CA ILE A 544 -24.05 39.55 -8.66
C ILE A 544 -25.09 40.66 -8.53
N GLY A 545 -25.67 40.81 -7.35
CA GLY A 545 -26.64 41.90 -7.06
C GLY A 545 -25.99 43.28 -7.15
N HIS A 546 -24.71 43.41 -6.84
CA HIS A 546 -23.96 44.67 -6.97
C HIS A 546 -23.62 44.98 -8.45
N LEU A 547 -23.25 43.98 -9.23
CA LEU A 547 -23.01 44.11 -10.68
C LEU A 547 -24.32 44.46 -11.42
N ALA A 548 -25.44 43.79 -11.09
CA ALA A 548 -26.73 44.10 -11.70
C ALA A 548 -27.24 45.51 -11.40
N ARG A 549 -26.91 46.03 -10.20
CA ARG A 549 -27.21 47.44 -9.86
C ARG A 549 -26.32 48.45 -10.57
N ARG A 550 -25.09 48.11 -10.90
CA ARG A 550 -24.19 48.95 -11.71
C ARG A 550 -24.57 48.99 -13.18
N CYS A 551 -25.06 47.87 -13.74
CA CYS A 551 -25.57 47.83 -15.14
C CYS A 551 -26.91 48.56 -15.35
N ARG A 552 -27.72 48.80 -14.30
CA ARG A 552 -28.95 49.58 -14.39
C ARG A 552 -28.76 51.08 -14.20
N ARG A 553 -27.55 51.54 -13.94
CA ARG A 553 -27.17 52.97 -13.76
C ARG A 553 -26.27 53.51 -14.88
N ARG A 554 -26.10 52.75 -15.94
CA ARG A 554 -25.61 53.16 -17.24
C ARG A 554 -26.72 52.91 -18.27
#